data_8b80352c6bce312b178ad1724a68a298
#
_entry.id   8b80352c6bce312b178ad1724a68a298
#
_cell.length_a   1.000
_cell.length_b   1.000
_cell.length_c   1.000
_cell.angle_alpha   90.00
_cell.angle_beta   90.00
_cell.angle_gamma   90.00
#
_symmetry.space_group_name_H-M   'P 1'
#
loop_
_entity.id
_entity.type
_entity.pdbx_description
1 polymer ?
#
loop_
_entity_poly.entity_id
_entity_poly.type
_entity_poly.pdbx_seq_one_letter_code
_entity_poly.pdbx_strand_id
1 'polypeptide(L)'
;MRSSHRGSWTVSRHRLAFGALLLGNAVGFAGVDPPTRLATSAVVLLLILDLRRMPDVPRLHRLAGFIVASLVLVQLVPLPEAVRRIVQPGFAEVMATGWAPLSLAPWATLQAAASGVVVVGIALTAARIAATRSGLPVLLALLAGTGVLVAVLGLAGEAGAPEKVLLVRDNTGGGSPYGPFVNENHFAQAVELTLPAALILLAVNA
;
A
#
# COMPACT_ATOMS: atom_id res chain seq x y z
N MET A 1 -37.70 5.90 -9.62
CA MET A 1 -36.97 6.85 -8.72
C MET A 1 -36.21 6.20 -7.53
N ARG A 2 -35.90 4.89 -7.53
CA ARG A 2 -35.22 4.19 -6.40
C ARG A 2 -33.72 3.91 -6.61
N SER A 3 -33.09 4.32 -7.73
CA SER A 3 -31.69 3.96 -8.05
C SER A 3 -30.63 4.95 -7.55
N SER A 4 -30.99 6.20 -7.20
CA SER A 4 -30.02 7.25 -6.81
C SER A 4 -29.47 7.06 -5.38
N HIS A 5 -30.24 6.48 -4.45
CA HIS A 5 -29.80 6.30 -3.07
C HIS A 5 -28.72 5.22 -2.88
N ARG A 6 -28.73 4.14 -3.66
CA ARG A 6 -27.69 3.08 -3.52
C ARG A 6 -26.31 3.52 -3.93
N GLY A 7 -26.20 4.44 -4.92
CA GLY A 7 -24.90 4.95 -5.37
C GLY A 7 -24.18 5.84 -4.36
N SER A 8 -24.92 6.64 -3.58
CA SER A 8 -24.32 7.56 -2.60
C SER A 8 -23.72 6.84 -1.40
N TRP A 9 -24.36 5.78 -0.91
CA TRP A 9 -23.90 4.99 0.24
C TRP A 9 -22.62 4.20 -0.05
N THR A 10 -22.48 3.66 -1.25
CA THR A 10 -21.27 2.91 -1.62
C THR A 10 -20.04 3.82 -1.72
N VAL A 11 -20.19 5.01 -2.30
CA VAL A 11 -19.09 5.99 -2.39
C VAL A 11 -18.66 6.49 -1.00
N SER A 12 -19.62 6.75 -0.08
CA SER A 12 -19.31 7.12 1.30
C SER A 12 -18.50 6.05 2.03
N ARG A 13 -18.87 4.78 1.89
CA ARG A 13 -18.12 3.66 2.51
C ARG A 13 -16.69 3.56 2.01
N HIS A 14 -16.44 3.72 0.72
CA HIS A 14 -15.08 3.71 0.16
C HIS A 14 -14.23 4.87 0.69
N ARG A 15 -14.79 6.07 0.80
CA ARG A 15 -14.12 7.23 1.36
C ARG A 15 -13.74 7.02 2.83
N LEU A 16 -14.67 6.50 3.63
CA LEU A 16 -14.42 6.19 5.04
C LEU A 16 -13.35 5.10 5.19
N ALA A 17 -13.45 4.01 4.42
CA ALA A 17 -12.47 2.93 4.47
C ALA A 17 -11.09 3.40 4.01
N PHE A 18 -11.01 4.22 2.96
CA PHE A 18 -9.76 4.78 2.48
C PHE A 18 -9.14 5.74 3.52
N GLY A 19 -9.94 6.60 4.13
CA GLY A 19 -9.50 7.46 5.23
C GLY A 19 -9.00 6.65 6.43
N ALA A 20 -9.73 5.61 6.82
CA ALA A 20 -9.33 4.71 7.90
C ALA A 20 -8.02 3.97 7.58
N LEU A 21 -7.79 3.57 6.32
CA LEU A 21 -6.51 2.99 5.89
C LEU A 21 -5.36 3.97 6.05
N LEU A 22 -5.51 5.21 5.56
CA LEU A 22 -4.45 6.22 5.64
C LEU A 22 -4.13 6.56 7.10
N LEU A 23 -5.14 6.90 7.88
CA LEU A 23 -4.98 7.28 9.29
C LEU A 23 -4.53 6.09 10.14
N GLY A 24 -5.12 4.91 9.93
CA GLY A 24 -4.74 3.70 10.64
C GLY A 24 -3.28 3.29 10.39
N ASN A 25 -2.78 3.43 9.16
CA ASN A 25 -1.36 3.19 8.89
C ASN A 25 -0.46 4.28 9.50
N ALA A 26 -0.90 5.55 9.52
CA ALA A 26 -0.13 6.62 10.16
C ALA A 26 0.06 6.38 11.66
N VAL A 27 -0.99 5.91 12.38
CA VAL A 27 -0.89 5.60 13.82
C VAL A 27 -0.46 4.15 14.11
N GLY A 28 -0.49 3.26 13.12
CA GLY A 28 -0.10 1.86 13.22
C GLY A 28 1.36 1.60 12.82
N PHE A 29 2.29 2.41 13.32
CA PHE A 29 3.73 2.26 13.05
C PHE A 29 4.04 2.26 11.53
N ALA A 30 3.39 3.14 10.78
CA ALA A 30 3.51 3.24 9.32
C ALA A 30 3.24 1.93 8.55
N GLY A 31 2.44 1.03 9.11
CA GLY A 31 2.11 -0.25 8.48
C GLY A 31 3.26 -1.27 8.45
N VAL A 32 4.31 -1.07 9.24
CA VAL A 32 5.46 -1.97 9.27
C VAL A 32 5.16 -3.25 10.06
N ASP A 33 4.37 -3.15 11.12
CA ASP A 33 4.07 -4.27 11.99
C ASP A 33 3.11 -5.30 11.37
N PRO A 34 3.30 -6.59 11.63
CA PRO A 34 2.45 -7.65 11.09
C PRO A 34 0.95 -7.45 11.33
N PRO A 35 0.46 -7.05 12.52
CA PRO A 35 -0.95 -6.79 12.75
C PRO A 35 -1.51 -5.67 11.87
N THR A 36 -0.76 -4.56 11.70
CA THR A 36 -1.16 -3.44 10.86
C THR A 36 -1.18 -3.83 9.39
N ARG A 37 -0.21 -4.62 8.94
CA ARG A 37 -0.18 -5.17 7.57
C ARG A 37 -1.39 -6.06 7.30
N LEU A 38 -1.72 -6.96 8.23
CA LEU A 38 -2.89 -7.83 8.11
C LEU A 38 -4.19 -7.03 8.05
N ALA A 39 -4.36 -6.06 8.94
CA ALA A 39 -5.52 -5.19 8.96
C ALA A 39 -5.65 -4.40 7.65
N THR A 40 -4.57 -3.79 7.18
CA THR A 40 -4.52 -3.07 5.89
C THR A 40 -4.89 -4.00 4.73
N SER A 41 -4.30 -5.18 4.68
CA SER A 41 -4.58 -6.18 3.63
C SER A 41 -6.04 -6.63 3.65
N ALA A 42 -6.61 -6.87 4.82
CA ALA A 42 -8.00 -7.27 4.97
C ALA A 42 -8.96 -6.16 4.48
N VAL A 43 -8.73 -4.91 4.88
CA VAL A 43 -9.56 -3.78 4.42
C VAL A 43 -9.44 -3.59 2.91
N VAL A 44 -8.22 -3.67 2.35
CA VAL A 44 -8.02 -3.55 0.89
C VAL A 44 -8.70 -4.69 0.15
N LEU A 45 -8.61 -5.93 0.67
CA LEU A 45 -9.31 -7.07 0.08
C LEU A 45 -10.82 -6.88 0.06
N LEU A 46 -11.41 -6.39 1.16
CA LEU A 46 -12.84 -6.07 1.23
C LEU A 46 -13.21 -4.98 0.21
N LEU A 47 -12.36 -3.95 0.07
CA LEU A 47 -12.55 -2.91 -0.94
C LEU A 47 -12.50 -3.49 -2.36
N ILE A 48 -11.51 -4.36 -2.66
CA ILE A 48 -11.39 -5.04 -3.95
C ILE A 48 -12.62 -5.92 -4.23
N LEU A 49 -13.12 -6.66 -3.27
CA LEU A 49 -14.32 -7.49 -3.42
C LEU A 49 -15.57 -6.67 -3.73
N ASP A 50 -15.67 -5.45 -3.19
CA ASP A 50 -16.75 -4.51 -3.52
C ASP A 50 -16.54 -3.82 -4.89
N LEU A 51 -15.31 -3.87 -5.44
CA LEU A 51 -14.96 -3.35 -6.75
C LEU A 51 -15.52 -4.17 -7.95
N ARG A 52 -16.29 -5.22 -7.73
CA ARG A 52 -16.97 -5.99 -8.80
C ARG A 52 -17.83 -5.12 -9.74
N ARG A 53 -18.02 -3.85 -9.40
CA ARG A 53 -18.69 -2.81 -10.18
C ARG A 53 -17.74 -1.74 -10.70
N MET A 54 -16.48 -2.10 -10.97
CA MET A 54 -15.49 -1.12 -11.43
C MET A 54 -15.82 -0.50 -12.78
N PRO A 55 -15.51 0.80 -12.94
CA PRO A 55 -15.39 1.39 -14.27
C PRO A 55 -14.33 0.62 -15.07
N ASP A 56 -14.51 0.56 -16.37
CA ASP A 56 -13.63 -0.18 -17.27
C ASP A 56 -12.17 0.19 -17.06
N VAL A 57 -11.41 -0.72 -16.45
CA VAL A 57 -9.95 -0.60 -16.39
C VAL A 57 -9.43 -0.72 -17.83
N PRO A 58 -8.63 0.25 -18.31
CA PRO A 58 -8.10 0.22 -19.66
C PRO A 58 -7.44 -1.12 -19.98
N ARG A 59 -7.63 -1.62 -21.20
CA ARG A 59 -7.10 -2.93 -21.63
C ARG A 59 -5.61 -3.10 -21.34
N LEU A 60 -4.82 -2.04 -21.54
CA LEU A 60 -3.39 -2.04 -21.28
C LEU A 60 -3.06 -2.34 -19.81
N HIS A 61 -3.78 -1.75 -18.86
CA HIS A 61 -3.55 -2.02 -17.42
C HIS A 61 -3.95 -3.43 -17.02
N ARG A 62 -5.02 -3.98 -17.61
CA ARG A 62 -5.41 -5.38 -17.39
C ARG A 62 -4.36 -6.34 -17.96
N LEU A 63 -3.82 -6.05 -19.15
CA LEU A 63 -2.74 -6.83 -19.75
C LEU A 63 -1.48 -6.78 -18.90
N ALA A 64 -1.05 -5.59 -18.45
CA ALA A 64 0.10 -5.43 -17.58
C ALA A 64 -0.07 -6.20 -16.26
N GLY A 65 -1.24 -6.11 -15.63
CA GLY A 65 -1.56 -6.87 -14.42
C GLY A 65 -1.51 -8.38 -14.65
N PHE A 66 -2.04 -8.86 -15.78
CA PHE A 66 -1.97 -10.28 -16.16
C PHE A 66 -0.54 -10.75 -16.37
N ILE A 67 0.31 -9.95 -17.07
CA ILE A 67 1.73 -10.28 -17.28
C ILE A 67 2.46 -10.39 -15.95
N VAL A 68 2.30 -9.40 -15.06
CA VAL A 68 2.95 -9.41 -13.74
C VAL A 68 2.49 -10.61 -12.90
N ALA A 69 1.19 -10.89 -12.85
CA ALA A 69 0.66 -12.06 -12.14
C ALA A 69 1.21 -13.38 -12.71
N SER A 70 1.28 -13.49 -14.03
CA SER A 70 1.85 -14.67 -14.70
C SER A 70 3.32 -14.86 -14.38
N LEU A 71 4.13 -13.78 -14.38
CA LEU A 71 5.54 -13.84 -14.01
C LEU A 71 5.73 -14.30 -12.56
N VAL A 72 4.92 -13.80 -11.63
CA VAL A 72 4.95 -14.24 -10.22
C VAL A 72 4.58 -15.72 -10.10
N LEU A 73 3.54 -16.15 -10.79
CA LEU A 73 3.11 -17.55 -10.78
C LEU A 73 4.20 -18.48 -11.32
N VAL A 74 4.82 -18.12 -12.46
CA VAL A 74 5.91 -18.90 -13.05
C VAL A 74 7.09 -19.03 -12.09
N GLN A 75 7.41 -17.98 -11.33
CA GLN A 75 8.47 -18.01 -10.33
C GLN A 75 8.18 -18.95 -9.15
N LEU A 76 6.90 -19.17 -8.83
CA LEU A 76 6.48 -19.96 -7.67
C LEU A 76 6.15 -21.42 -8.03
N VAL A 77 5.91 -21.73 -9.31
CA VAL A 77 5.64 -23.10 -9.74
C VAL A 77 6.90 -23.94 -9.63
N PRO A 78 6.85 -25.12 -8.95
CA PRO A 78 7.96 -26.04 -8.94
C PRO A 78 8.25 -26.58 -10.35
N LEU A 79 9.49 -26.48 -10.76
CA LEU A 79 9.97 -26.98 -12.05
C LEU A 79 11.06 -28.06 -11.84
N PRO A 80 11.18 -29.01 -12.78
CA PRO A 80 12.29 -30.00 -12.77
C PRO A 80 13.64 -29.30 -12.80
N GLU A 81 14.64 -29.87 -12.17
CA GLU A 81 16.00 -29.34 -12.12
C GLU A 81 16.58 -29.06 -13.52
N ALA A 82 16.34 -29.95 -14.49
CA ALA A 82 16.82 -29.77 -15.86
C ALA A 82 16.28 -28.48 -16.50
N VAL A 83 15.01 -28.16 -16.28
CA VAL A 83 14.41 -26.92 -16.77
C VAL A 83 15.00 -25.69 -16.08
N ARG A 84 15.16 -25.75 -14.76
CA ARG A 84 15.74 -24.66 -13.98
C ARG A 84 17.18 -24.35 -14.38
N ARG A 85 17.99 -25.36 -14.65
CA ARG A 85 19.38 -25.21 -15.12
C ARG A 85 19.44 -24.48 -16.49
N ILE A 86 18.45 -24.68 -17.35
CA ILE A 86 18.35 -23.98 -18.64
C ILE A 86 17.94 -22.51 -18.44
N VAL A 87 16.96 -22.26 -17.59
CA VAL A 87 16.40 -20.92 -17.38
C VAL A 87 17.31 -20.03 -16.52
N GLN A 88 18.02 -20.63 -15.57
CA GLN A 88 18.89 -19.92 -14.61
C GLN A 88 20.25 -20.61 -14.47
N PRO A 89 21.07 -20.66 -15.51
CA PRO A 89 22.33 -21.41 -15.48
C PRO A 89 23.32 -20.91 -14.42
N GLY A 90 23.33 -19.61 -14.12
CA GLY A 90 24.21 -19.01 -13.11
C GLY A 90 23.87 -19.38 -11.66
N PHE A 91 22.71 -19.98 -11.39
CA PHE A 91 22.29 -20.38 -10.04
C PHE A 91 22.29 -21.91 -9.83
N ALA A 92 22.83 -22.67 -10.80
CA ALA A 92 22.78 -24.12 -10.76
C ALA A 92 23.42 -24.72 -9.49
N GLU A 93 24.46 -24.07 -8.95
CA GLU A 93 25.19 -24.54 -7.75
C GLU A 93 24.44 -24.28 -6.43
N VAL A 94 23.58 -23.25 -6.38
CA VAL A 94 22.82 -22.88 -5.16
C VAL A 94 21.39 -23.38 -5.18
N MET A 95 20.95 -23.98 -6.28
CA MET A 95 19.59 -24.48 -6.40
C MET A 95 19.43 -25.84 -5.71
N ALA A 96 18.28 -26.02 -5.04
CA ALA A 96 17.87 -27.31 -4.54
C ALA A 96 17.81 -28.36 -5.66
N THR A 97 18.19 -29.59 -5.37
CA THR A 97 18.04 -30.71 -6.29
C THR A 97 16.57 -31.12 -6.45
N GLY A 98 16.23 -31.67 -7.61
CA GLY A 98 14.86 -32.12 -7.90
C GLY A 98 13.89 -31.00 -8.28
N TRP A 99 12.64 -31.14 -7.86
CA TRP A 99 11.59 -30.17 -8.12
C TRP A 99 11.64 -29.00 -7.14
N ALA A 100 11.80 -27.79 -7.65
CA ALA A 100 11.77 -26.58 -6.84
C ALA A 100 11.33 -25.37 -7.69
N PRO A 101 10.84 -24.28 -7.07
CA PRO A 101 10.47 -23.07 -7.78
C PRO A 101 11.69 -22.34 -8.35
N LEU A 102 11.46 -21.46 -9.34
CA LEU A 102 12.51 -20.57 -9.86
C LEU A 102 12.93 -19.53 -8.84
N SER A 103 12.02 -19.10 -7.99
CA SER A 103 12.34 -18.17 -6.90
C SER A 103 13.27 -18.81 -5.89
N LEU A 104 14.41 -18.15 -5.60
CA LEU A 104 15.33 -18.55 -4.53
C LEU A 104 14.74 -18.29 -3.13
N ALA A 105 13.77 -17.42 -3.03
CA ALA A 105 13.06 -17.09 -1.78
C ALA A 105 11.55 -17.07 -2.03
N PRO A 106 10.87 -18.22 -2.19
CA PRO A 106 9.46 -18.30 -2.58
C PRO A 106 8.53 -17.54 -1.64
N TRP A 107 8.82 -17.58 -0.34
CA TRP A 107 8.06 -16.86 0.67
C TRP A 107 8.17 -15.32 0.48
N ALA A 108 9.37 -14.80 0.22
CA ALA A 108 9.56 -13.38 -0.06
C ALA A 108 8.87 -12.95 -1.35
N THR A 109 8.90 -13.80 -2.40
CA THR A 109 8.16 -13.57 -3.65
C THR A 109 6.65 -13.51 -3.40
N LEU A 110 6.11 -14.41 -2.59
CA LEU A 110 4.69 -14.40 -2.23
C LEU A 110 4.31 -13.14 -1.42
N GLN A 111 5.14 -12.74 -0.46
CA GLN A 111 4.93 -11.52 0.32
C GLN A 111 4.97 -10.27 -0.57
N ALA A 112 5.93 -10.19 -1.50
CA ALA A 112 6.02 -9.09 -2.45
C ALA A 112 4.78 -9.03 -3.37
N ALA A 113 4.31 -10.19 -3.86
CA ALA A 113 3.09 -10.28 -4.65
C ALA A 113 1.85 -9.82 -3.86
N ALA A 114 1.69 -10.26 -2.63
CA ALA A 114 0.61 -9.82 -1.74
C ALA A 114 0.65 -8.31 -1.50
N SER A 115 1.83 -7.75 -1.26
CA SER A 115 2.02 -6.30 -1.13
C SER A 115 1.63 -5.55 -2.41
N GLY A 116 2.00 -6.10 -3.58
CA GLY A 116 1.61 -5.55 -4.88
C GLY A 116 0.08 -5.50 -5.06
N VAL A 117 -0.63 -6.56 -4.66
CA VAL A 117 -2.11 -6.59 -4.68
C VAL A 117 -2.70 -5.49 -3.80
N VAL A 118 -2.13 -5.28 -2.61
CA VAL A 118 -2.57 -4.21 -1.70
C VAL A 118 -2.37 -2.83 -2.35
N VAL A 119 -1.19 -2.56 -2.92
CA VAL A 119 -0.89 -1.28 -3.59
C VAL A 119 -1.85 -1.03 -4.76
N VAL A 120 -2.07 -2.04 -5.61
CA VAL A 120 -3.03 -1.93 -6.72
C VAL A 120 -4.44 -1.69 -6.19
N GLY A 121 -4.88 -2.39 -5.16
CA GLY A 121 -6.18 -2.20 -4.53
C GLY A 121 -6.39 -0.78 -3.99
N ILE A 122 -5.37 -0.21 -3.34
CA ILE A 122 -5.38 1.19 -2.87
C ILE A 122 -5.51 2.14 -4.07
N ALA A 123 -4.69 1.96 -5.12
CA ALA A 123 -4.71 2.80 -6.31
C ALA A 123 -6.06 2.77 -7.02
N LEU A 124 -6.64 1.58 -7.19
CA LEU A 124 -7.96 1.40 -7.80
C LEU A 124 -9.07 2.04 -6.96
N THR A 125 -8.99 1.93 -5.63
CA THR A 125 -9.95 2.58 -4.72
C THR A 125 -9.85 4.09 -4.80
N ALA A 126 -8.63 4.65 -4.79
CA ALA A 126 -8.39 6.07 -4.96
C ALA A 126 -8.92 6.58 -6.31
N ALA A 127 -8.63 5.86 -7.41
CA ALA A 127 -9.14 6.19 -8.74
C ALA A 127 -10.67 6.21 -8.78
N ARG A 128 -11.33 5.23 -8.14
CA ARG A 128 -12.79 5.19 -8.04
C ARG A 128 -13.37 6.36 -7.26
N ILE A 129 -12.74 6.73 -6.15
CA ILE A 129 -13.15 7.91 -5.38
C ILE A 129 -12.98 9.16 -6.23
N ALA A 130 -11.81 9.32 -6.89
CA ALA A 130 -11.49 10.47 -7.75
C ALA A 130 -12.47 10.66 -8.92
N ALA A 131 -12.98 9.56 -9.47
CA ALA A 131 -13.97 9.60 -10.57
C ALA A 131 -15.32 10.20 -10.17
N THR A 132 -15.58 10.43 -8.88
CA THR A 132 -16.81 11.08 -8.42
C THR A 132 -16.65 12.60 -8.35
N ARG A 133 -17.74 13.35 -8.56
CA ARG A 133 -17.72 14.83 -8.64
C ARG A 133 -17.04 15.51 -7.43
N SER A 134 -17.18 14.95 -6.24
CA SER A 134 -16.56 15.45 -5.00
C SER A 134 -15.41 14.58 -4.50
N GLY A 135 -14.94 13.65 -5.32
CA GLY A 135 -13.96 12.64 -4.89
C GLY A 135 -12.54 13.19 -4.80
N LEU A 136 -12.12 13.93 -5.81
CA LEU A 136 -10.77 14.48 -5.82
C LEU A 136 -10.52 15.43 -4.63
N PRO A 137 -11.39 16.41 -4.31
CA PRO A 137 -11.22 17.22 -3.11
C PRO A 137 -11.15 16.39 -1.80
N VAL A 138 -11.97 15.35 -1.70
CA VAL A 138 -11.93 14.44 -0.54
C VAL A 138 -10.61 13.69 -0.44
N LEU A 139 -10.10 13.16 -1.55
CA LEU A 139 -8.78 12.49 -1.56
C LEU A 139 -7.66 13.44 -1.16
N LEU A 140 -7.66 14.64 -1.73
CA LEU A 140 -6.67 15.67 -1.37
C LEU A 140 -6.75 16.02 0.12
N ALA A 141 -7.96 16.17 0.66
CA ALA A 141 -8.15 16.46 2.09
C ALA A 141 -7.67 15.30 2.98
N LEU A 142 -7.93 14.05 2.58
CA LEU A 142 -7.46 12.87 3.31
C LEU A 142 -5.92 12.76 3.27
N LEU A 143 -5.30 13.00 2.12
CA LEU A 143 -3.84 12.99 1.99
C LEU A 143 -3.20 14.13 2.79
N ALA A 144 -3.69 15.35 2.64
CA ALA A 144 -3.20 16.50 3.40
C ALA A 144 -3.37 16.31 4.91
N GLY A 145 -4.55 15.83 5.35
CA GLY A 145 -4.81 15.53 6.76
C GLY A 145 -3.89 14.45 7.31
N THR A 146 -3.61 13.41 6.52
CA THR A 146 -2.64 12.37 6.89
C THR A 146 -1.23 12.96 7.04
N GLY A 147 -0.81 13.82 6.12
CA GLY A 147 0.49 14.51 6.19
C GLY A 147 0.62 15.39 7.43
N VAL A 148 -0.43 16.15 7.74
CA VAL A 148 -0.47 16.98 8.98
C VAL A 148 -0.39 16.08 10.22
N LEU A 149 -1.14 14.99 10.27
CA LEU A 149 -1.07 14.05 11.39
C LEU A 149 0.33 13.46 11.55
N VAL A 150 0.94 13.01 10.48
CA VAL A 150 2.30 12.46 10.47
C VAL A 150 3.30 13.52 10.95
N ALA A 151 3.19 14.77 10.48
CA ALA A 151 4.06 15.86 10.90
C ALA A 151 3.90 16.18 12.40
N VAL A 152 2.67 16.24 12.90
CA VAL A 152 2.40 16.48 14.33
C VAL A 152 2.95 15.33 15.19
N LEU A 153 2.76 14.08 14.77
CA LEU A 153 3.33 12.92 15.48
C LEU A 153 4.87 12.93 15.46
N GLY A 154 5.47 13.38 14.35
CA GLY A 154 6.91 13.55 14.24
C GLY A 154 7.44 14.57 15.23
N LEU A 155 6.86 15.76 15.24
CA LEU A 155 7.26 16.85 16.16
C LEU A 155 7.03 16.47 17.64
N ALA A 156 5.91 15.82 17.94
CA ALA A 156 5.63 15.34 19.28
C ALA A 156 6.63 14.26 19.74
N GLY A 157 7.01 13.36 18.82
CA GLY A 157 8.02 12.34 19.06
C GLY A 157 9.38 12.96 19.39
N GLU A 158 9.83 13.89 18.57
CA GLU A 158 11.10 14.60 18.77
C GLU A 158 11.14 15.35 20.10
N ALA A 159 10.05 16.01 20.46
CA ALA A 159 9.97 16.77 21.70
C ALA A 159 9.87 15.91 22.98
N GLY A 160 9.26 14.72 22.89
CA GLY A 160 8.92 13.90 24.05
C GLY A 160 9.78 12.66 24.24
N ALA A 161 10.09 11.94 23.19
CA ALA A 161 10.86 10.71 23.24
C ALA A 161 11.55 10.42 21.87
N PRO A 162 12.63 11.15 21.54
CA PRO A 162 13.26 11.11 20.22
C PRO A 162 13.83 9.72 19.84
N GLU A 163 14.08 8.85 20.81
CA GLU A 163 14.54 7.48 20.59
C GLU A 163 13.39 6.48 20.35
N LYS A 164 12.11 6.91 20.48
CA LYS A 164 10.94 6.03 20.39
C LYS A 164 10.10 6.27 19.15
N VAL A 165 9.61 5.20 18.58
CA VAL A 165 8.59 5.26 17.53
C VAL A 165 7.23 5.52 18.17
N LEU A 166 6.51 6.54 17.71
CA LEU A 166 5.20 6.96 18.25
C LEU A 166 5.21 7.19 19.78
N LEU A 167 6.30 7.68 20.36
CA LEU A 167 6.45 7.97 21.80
C LEU A 167 6.45 6.71 22.70
N VAL A 168 6.14 5.54 22.22
CA VAL A 168 5.86 4.36 23.05
C VAL A 168 6.80 3.18 22.80
N ARG A 169 7.25 2.97 21.58
CA ARG A 169 8.01 1.78 21.19
C ARG A 169 9.49 2.09 21.02
N ASP A 170 10.33 1.31 21.69
CA ASP A 170 11.79 1.40 21.52
C ASP A 170 12.19 1.04 20.08
N ASN A 171 13.08 1.83 19.50
CA ASN A 171 13.60 1.57 18.17
C ASN A 171 14.73 0.53 18.25
N THR A 172 14.41 -0.73 17.93
CA THR A 172 15.37 -1.84 17.91
C THR A 172 16.05 -2.04 16.55
N GLY A 173 15.64 -1.30 15.51
CA GLY A 173 16.07 -1.50 14.12
C GLY A 173 17.30 -0.70 13.70
N GLY A 174 17.84 0.13 14.56
CA GLY A 174 18.87 1.12 14.20
C GLY A 174 18.31 2.28 13.36
N GLY A 175 18.97 3.42 13.35
CA GLY A 175 18.50 4.65 12.72
C GLY A 175 17.74 5.56 13.68
N SER A 176 17.39 6.75 13.21
CA SER A 176 16.65 7.75 13.98
C SER A 176 15.17 7.62 13.71
N PRO A 177 14.34 7.21 14.70
CA PRO A 177 12.91 7.16 14.53
C PRO A 177 12.35 8.59 14.46
N TYR A 178 11.29 8.78 13.66
CA TYR A 178 10.60 10.06 13.62
C TYR A 178 9.09 9.84 13.45
N GLY A 179 8.32 10.23 14.44
CA GLY A 179 6.88 9.99 14.49
C GLY A 179 6.52 8.50 14.41
N PRO A 180 5.71 8.08 13.44
CA PRO A 180 5.32 6.68 13.26
C PRO A 180 6.37 5.82 12.53
N PHE A 181 7.47 6.42 12.08
CA PHE A 181 8.49 5.75 11.27
C PHE A 181 9.71 5.38 12.10
N VAL A 182 10.26 4.20 11.81
CA VAL A 182 11.53 3.73 12.39
C VAL A 182 12.75 4.42 11.78
N ASN A 183 12.55 5.19 10.70
CA ASN A 183 13.59 5.89 9.96
C ASN A 183 13.07 7.24 9.49
N GLU A 184 13.82 8.30 9.75
CA GLU A 184 13.52 9.69 9.37
C GLU A 184 13.33 9.90 7.85
N ASN A 185 14.04 9.12 7.01
CA ASN A 185 13.88 9.22 5.56
C ASN A 185 12.48 8.77 5.11
N HIS A 186 11.89 7.78 5.75
CA HIS A 186 10.52 7.37 5.45
C HIS A 186 9.49 8.40 5.91
N PHE A 187 9.78 9.10 7.02
CA PHE A 187 8.98 10.24 7.44
C PHE A 187 9.03 11.37 6.40
N ALA A 188 10.24 11.75 5.94
CA ALA A 188 10.42 12.77 4.91
C ALA A 188 9.65 12.39 3.63
N GLN A 189 9.77 11.17 3.14
CA GLN A 189 9.01 10.67 1.98
C GLN A 189 7.50 10.76 2.18
N ALA A 190 6.97 10.43 3.37
CA ALA A 190 5.55 10.54 3.64
C ALA A 190 5.06 11.99 3.60
N VAL A 191 5.84 12.93 4.13
CA VAL A 191 5.55 14.37 4.07
C VAL A 191 5.62 14.87 2.62
N GLU A 192 6.66 14.53 1.88
CA GLU A 192 6.84 14.89 0.47
C GLU A 192 5.67 14.41 -0.40
N LEU A 193 5.16 13.20 -0.17
CA LEU A 193 4.02 12.65 -0.92
C LEU A 193 2.70 13.35 -0.58
N THR A 194 2.55 13.88 0.62
CA THR A 194 1.29 14.51 1.08
C THR A 194 1.28 16.03 0.91
N LEU A 195 2.43 16.67 0.87
CA LEU A 195 2.58 18.12 0.72
C LEU A 195 1.91 18.69 -0.54
N PRO A 196 2.03 18.10 -1.75
CA PRO A 196 1.34 18.61 -2.92
C PRO A 196 -0.18 18.67 -2.76
N ALA A 197 -0.78 17.70 -2.06
CA ALA A 197 -2.21 17.70 -1.79
C ALA A 197 -2.64 18.88 -0.92
N ALA A 198 -1.84 19.21 0.10
CA ALA A 198 -2.07 20.39 0.96
C ALA A 198 -1.93 21.69 0.18
N LEU A 199 -0.90 21.82 -0.65
CA LEU A 199 -0.68 23.01 -1.48
C LEU A 199 -1.80 23.24 -2.48
N ILE A 200 -2.28 22.17 -3.14
CA ILE A 200 -3.42 22.27 -4.08
C ILE A 200 -4.68 22.74 -3.34
N LEU A 201 -4.96 22.17 -2.15
CA LEU A 201 -6.13 22.59 -1.37
C LEU A 201 -6.04 24.07 -0.95
N LEU A 202 -4.88 24.53 -0.54
CA LEU A 202 -4.65 25.95 -0.23
C LEU A 202 -4.89 26.82 -1.46
N ALA A 203 -4.31 26.47 -2.60
CA ALA A 203 -4.42 27.25 -3.83
C ALA A 203 -5.85 27.34 -4.38
N VAL A 204 -6.67 26.31 -4.17
CA VAL A 204 -8.07 26.28 -4.67
C VAL A 204 -9.03 27.00 -3.71
N ASN A 205 -8.67 27.18 -2.44
CA ASN A 205 -9.50 27.86 -1.44
C ASN A 205 -9.02 29.27 -1.06
N ALA A 206 -7.93 29.75 -1.66
CA ALA A 206 -7.44 31.12 -1.56
C ALA A 206 -8.10 32.00 -2.62
#